data_ea66621fc9022e698c681ec2f6cac00c
#
_entry.id   ea66621fc9022e698c681ec2f6cac00c
#
_cell.length_a   1.000
_cell.length_b   1.000
_cell.length_c   1.000
_cell.angle_alpha   90.00
_cell.angle_beta   90.00
_cell.angle_gamma   90.00
#
_symmetry.space_group_name_H-M   'P 1'
#
loop_
_entity.id
_entity.type
_entity.pdbx_description
1 polymer ?
#
loop_
_entity_poly.entity_id
_entity_poly.type
_entity_poly.pdbx_seq_one_letter_code
_entity_poly.pdbx_strand_id
1 'polypeptide(L)'
;ALKLAGQGYPVHLVEREAQLGGNARHIHSTLRNPHVQDRLAAMQERVLSNPLISVHTRTTVKQVSGFVGSFETVLEHAANGSVATEETIKHGVIILATGAEERRTQSYLYGQDPRVVTQRELEEALAAGTYAPSAHGTVVMIQCVESRTEEHPYCSRVCCTQAVKNAIALKERWPDLNVYVLYRDIRTYGMRELAYQRARNLGVVFIPYEPGADAPVAETQDRRLVVRCNDPVSQTRLALDADTLALSVGIKPRDDTPAIAAMLKVATNAEEFFLEAHMKLRPVDFATEGIYVAGMAHAPKFIEESIAQASAAVARACTVLAKDQLVSSGLISRVDQIKCVACGDCVKICPYQAITKVNKEVMRRVFKDCAEINPALCKGCGACAAACRSGCITLDGFDDVQIMAQIAALVTA
;
A
#
# COMPACT_ATOMS: atom_id res chain seq x y z
N ALA A 1 -11.18 -0.14 11.29
CA ALA A 1 -11.98 0.58 12.27
C ALA A 1 -13.05 -0.32 12.89
N LEU A 2 -14.08 -0.77 12.15
CA LEU A 2 -15.23 -1.53 12.70
C LEU A 2 -14.85 -2.77 13.52
N LYS A 3 -13.82 -3.51 13.10
CA LYS A 3 -13.38 -4.72 13.85
C LYS A 3 -12.67 -4.39 15.16
N LEU A 4 -11.96 -3.27 15.26
CA LEU A 4 -11.38 -2.79 16.53
C LEU A 4 -12.48 -2.25 17.46
N ALA A 5 -13.36 -1.41 16.93
CA ALA A 5 -14.50 -0.90 17.68
C ALA A 5 -15.42 -2.03 18.19
N GLY A 6 -15.64 -3.08 17.39
CA GLY A 6 -16.38 -4.28 17.81
C GLY A 6 -15.72 -5.11 18.92
N GLN A 7 -14.45 -4.85 19.24
CA GLN A 7 -13.73 -5.40 20.40
C GLN A 7 -13.59 -4.40 21.54
N GLY A 8 -14.27 -3.24 21.45
CA GLY A 8 -14.29 -2.22 22.50
C GLY A 8 -13.15 -1.20 22.44
N TYR A 9 -12.30 -1.22 21.42
CA TYR A 9 -11.20 -0.26 21.31
C TYR A 9 -11.65 1.01 20.58
N PRO A 10 -11.36 2.21 21.14
CA PRO A 10 -11.53 3.48 20.43
C PRO A 10 -10.64 3.55 19.19
N VAL A 11 -11.13 4.15 18.11
CA VAL A 11 -10.42 4.23 16.84
C VAL A 11 -10.49 5.65 16.28
N HIS A 12 -9.34 6.22 15.94
CA HIS A 12 -9.24 7.40 15.09
C HIS A 12 -9.05 6.94 13.64
N LEU A 13 -10.00 7.25 12.77
CA LEU A 13 -9.92 6.96 11.34
C LEU A 13 -9.59 8.25 10.60
N VAL A 14 -8.35 8.35 10.13
CA VAL A 14 -7.84 9.53 9.41
C VAL A 14 -7.94 9.30 7.91
N GLU A 15 -8.65 10.20 7.21
CA GLU A 15 -8.85 10.19 5.76
C GLU A 15 -8.53 11.58 5.20
N ARG A 16 -7.63 11.66 4.24
CA ARG A 16 -7.26 12.94 3.63
C ARG A 16 -8.32 13.49 2.68
N GLU A 17 -9.11 12.61 2.05
CA GLU A 17 -10.22 13.02 1.20
C GLU A 17 -11.45 13.46 2.03
N ALA A 18 -12.37 14.12 1.37
CA ALA A 18 -13.63 14.53 2.01
C ALA A 18 -14.57 13.36 2.32
N GLN A 19 -14.37 12.22 1.65
CA GLN A 19 -15.22 11.04 1.74
C GLN A 19 -14.41 9.78 1.98
N LEU A 20 -14.92 8.91 2.83
CA LEU A 20 -14.36 7.58 3.04
C LEU A 20 -14.52 6.70 1.81
N GLY A 21 -13.68 5.66 1.70
CA GLY A 21 -13.83 4.60 0.71
C GLY A 21 -12.69 4.47 -0.29
N GLY A 22 -11.93 5.54 -0.54
CA GLY A 22 -10.78 5.52 -1.44
C GLY A 22 -11.10 4.87 -2.80
N ASN A 23 -10.26 3.94 -3.26
CA ASN A 23 -10.46 3.24 -4.54
C ASN A 23 -11.74 2.41 -4.63
N ALA A 24 -12.32 1.98 -3.50
CA ALA A 24 -13.58 1.22 -3.52
C ALA A 24 -14.75 2.02 -4.10
N ARG A 25 -14.71 3.35 -4.07
CA ARG A 25 -15.73 4.22 -4.70
C ARG A 25 -15.80 4.09 -6.22
N HIS A 26 -14.73 3.59 -6.83
CA HIS A 26 -14.59 3.41 -8.27
C HIS A 26 -14.74 1.95 -8.73
N ILE A 27 -15.03 1.04 -7.79
CA ILE A 27 -15.32 -0.37 -8.08
C ILE A 27 -16.83 -0.55 -7.97
N HIS A 28 -17.51 -0.71 -9.09
CA HIS A 28 -18.95 -0.87 -9.10
C HIS A 28 -19.39 -2.32 -8.94
N SER A 29 -18.58 -3.24 -9.44
CA SER A 29 -18.82 -4.68 -9.31
C SER A 29 -17.51 -5.45 -9.16
N THR A 30 -17.59 -6.65 -8.62
CA THR A 30 -16.54 -7.67 -8.70
C THR A 30 -17.09 -8.89 -9.44
N LEU A 31 -16.24 -9.86 -9.75
CA LEU A 31 -16.69 -11.12 -10.35
C LEU A 31 -17.71 -11.91 -9.48
N ARG A 32 -17.79 -11.60 -8.19
CA ARG A 32 -18.64 -12.30 -7.21
C ARG A 32 -19.75 -11.43 -6.63
N ASN A 33 -19.63 -10.13 -6.73
CA ASN A 33 -20.58 -9.21 -6.13
C ASN A 33 -20.88 -8.03 -7.07
N PRO A 34 -22.09 -7.92 -7.60
CA PRO A 34 -22.50 -6.80 -8.44
C PRO A 34 -22.87 -5.52 -7.66
N HIS A 35 -22.98 -5.60 -6.32
CA HIS A 35 -23.47 -4.52 -5.44
C HIS A 35 -22.36 -3.99 -4.51
N VAL A 36 -21.22 -3.61 -5.07
CA VAL A 36 -20.08 -3.10 -4.27
C VAL A 36 -20.41 -1.76 -3.63
N GLN A 37 -21.08 -0.86 -4.35
CA GLN A 37 -21.42 0.49 -3.87
C GLN A 37 -22.43 0.45 -2.71
N ASP A 38 -23.43 -0.41 -2.77
CA ASP A 38 -24.41 -0.59 -1.68
C ASP A 38 -23.73 -1.07 -0.40
N ARG A 39 -22.78 -2.01 -0.55
CA ARG A 39 -21.98 -2.51 0.59
C ARG A 39 -21.03 -1.45 1.15
N LEU A 40 -20.45 -0.62 0.28
CA LEU A 40 -19.59 0.49 0.69
C LEU A 40 -20.40 1.51 1.49
N ALA A 41 -21.57 1.91 0.99
CA ALA A 41 -22.46 2.85 1.67
C ALA A 41 -22.88 2.33 3.05
N ALA A 42 -23.33 1.09 3.14
CA ALA A 42 -23.70 0.46 4.42
C ALA A 42 -22.50 0.36 5.39
N MET A 43 -21.27 0.15 4.88
CA MET A 43 -20.07 0.14 5.71
C MET A 43 -19.71 1.55 6.21
N GLN A 44 -19.83 2.57 5.35
CA GLN A 44 -19.61 3.97 5.72
C GLN A 44 -20.60 4.42 6.80
N GLU A 45 -21.87 4.10 6.66
CA GLU A 45 -22.92 4.39 7.65
C GLU A 45 -22.57 3.76 9.02
N ARG A 46 -22.18 2.48 9.03
CA ARG A 46 -21.76 1.79 10.26
C ARG A 46 -20.52 2.38 10.89
N VAL A 47 -19.59 2.94 10.11
CA VAL A 47 -18.41 3.63 10.62
C VAL A 47 -18.81 4.95 11.25
N LEU A 48 -19.61 5.76 10.53
CA LEU A 48 -20.00 7.09 10.96
C LEU A 48 -20.95 7.09 12.18
N SER A 49 -21.76 6.04 12.33
CA SER A 49 -22.68 5.88 13.46
C SER A 49 -22.05 5.20 14.69
N ASN A 50 -20.82 4.71 14.61
CA ASN A 50 -20.20 3.97 15.72
C ASN A 50 -19.55 4.94 16.73
N PRO A 51 -19.98 4.96 18.01
CA PRO A 51 -19.48 5.90 19.01
C PRO A 51 -18.00 5.70 19.39
N LEU A 52 -17.42 4.54 19.07
CA LEU A 52 -16.01 4.26 19.30
C LEU A 52 -15.11 4.66 18.12
N ILE A 53 -15.67 5.20 17.04
CA ILE A 53 -14.90 5.58 15.85
C ILE A 53 -14.97 7.10 15.64
N SER A 54 -13.87 7.78 15.90
CA SER A 54 -13.70 9.20 15.54
C SER A 54 -13.18 9.30 14.11
N VAL A 55 -13.99 9.88 13.21
CA VAL A 55 -13.64 10.02 11.79
C VAL A 55 -13.11 11.41 11.51
N HIS A 56 -11.88 11.51 11.01
CA HIS A 56 -11.21 12.75 10.63
C HIS A 56 -11.05 12.77 9.10
N THR A 57 -12.01 13.37 8.39
CA THR A 57 -11.92 13.60 6.93
C THR A 57 -11.19 14.89 6.63
N ARG A 58 -10.66 15.04 5.40
CA ARG A 58 -9.82 16.17 4.97
C ARG A 58 -8.66 16.42 5.92
N THR A 59 -8.09 15.32 6.45
CA THR A 59 -7.10 15.36 7.51
C THR A 59 -5.88 14.55 7.11
N THR A 60 -4.70 15.12 7.30
CA THR A 60 -3.41 14.45 7.09
C THR A 60 -2.66 14.26 8.39
N VAL A 61 -1.74 13.31 8.40
CA VAL A 61 -0.82 13.09 9.51
C VAL A 61 0.40 13.98 9.30
N LYS A 62 0.62 14.94 10.20
CA LYS A 62 1.75 15.87 10.16
C LYS A 62 2.99 15.31 10.83
N GLN A 63 2.83 14.66 11.97
CA GLN A 63 3.92 14.12 12.77
C GLN A 63 3.45 12.93 13.59
N VAL A 64 4.32 11.95 13.77
CA VAL A 64 4.15 10.84 14.72
C VAL A 64 5.36 10.75 15.62
N SER A 65 5.13 10.58 16.90
CA SER A 65 6.16 10.40 17.93
C SER A 65 5.77 9.28 18.90
N GLY A 66 6.67 8.91 19.81
CA GLY A 66 6.41 7.85 20.78
C GLY A 66 6.80 6.45 20.26
N PHE A 67 6.16 5.43 20.82
CA PHE A 67 6.46 4.02 20.57
C PHE A 67 5.21 3.15 20.82
N VAL A 68 5.30 1.86 20.53
CA VAL A 68 4.20 0.90 20.71
C VAL A 68 3.56 1.04 22.11
N GLY A 69 2.25 1.17 22.14
CA GLY A 69 1.47 1.41 23.36
C GLY A 69 1.38 2.89 23.78
N SER A 70 2.22 3.78 23.24
CA SER A 70 2.27 5.20 23.62
C SER A 70 2.70 6.09 22.46
N PHE A 71 1.97 6.02 21.35
CA PHE A 71 2.14 6.93 20.23
C PHE A 71 1.38 8.23 20.44
N GLU A 72 1.94 9.32 19.94
CA GLU A 72 1.29 10.62 19.77
C GLU A 72 1.34 11.01 18.30
N THR A 73 0.19 11.36 17.73
CA THR A 73 0.07 11.80 16.34
C THR A 73 -0.52 13.18 16.26
N VAL A 74 0.16 14.08 15.55
CA VAL A 74 -0.37 15.40 15.20
C VAL A 74 -1.10 15.28 13.88
N LEU A 75 -2.39 15.54 13.90
CA LEU A 75 -3.26 15.64 12.75
C LEU A 75 -3.31 17.08 12.26
N GLU A 76 -3.35 17.28 10.95
CA GLU A 76 -3.55 18.56 10.30
C GLU A 76 -4.84 18.51 9.48
N HIS A 77 -5.82 19.30 9.91
CA HIS A 77 -7.12 19.42 9.25
C HIS A 77 -7.05 20.47 8.14
N ALA A 78 -7.37 20.08 6.91
CA ALA A 78 -7.42 21.02 5.80
C ALA A 78 -8.51 22.09 6.00
N ALA A 79 -8.12 23.34 5.87
CA ALA A 79 -9.03 24.46 6.05
C ALA A 79 -9.98 24.65 4.86
N ASN A 80 -11.26 24.80 5.14
CA ASN A 80 -12.23 25.34 4.18
C ASN A 80 -12.11 26.88 4.15
N GLY A 81 -11.02 27.40 3.54
CA GLY A 81 -10.80 28.85 3.41
C GLY A 81 -10.29 29.60 4.66
N SER A 82 -9.91 28.88 5.71
CA SER A 82 -9.31 29.40 6.96
C SER A 82 -7.93 28.75 7.24
N VAL A 83 -7.27 29.09 8.32
CA VAL A 83 -5.99 28.50 8.70
C VAL A 83 -6.18 27.02 9.06
N ALA A 84 -5.28 26.15 8.58
CA ALA A 84 -5.25 24.73 8.99
C ALA A 84 -5.16 24.61 10.52
N THR A 85 -5.94 23.71 11.10
CA THR A 85 -5.92 23.45 12.54
C THR A 85 -5.22 22.15 12.85
N GLU A 86 -4.52 22.11 13.99
CA GLU A 86 -3.80 20.91 14.45
C GLU A 86 -4.51 20.30 15.64
N GLU A 87 -4.56 18.99 15.68
CA GLU A 87 -5.06 18.19 16.78
C GLU A 87 -4.03 17.12 17.13
N THR A 88 -3.74 16.92 18.40
CA THR A 88 -2.86 15.83 18.87
C THR A 88 -3.68 14.72 19.48
N ILE A 89 -3.54 13.51 18.97
CA ILE A 89 -4.19 12.30 19.45
C ILE A 89 -3.18 11.33 20.04
N LYS A 90 -3.58 10.59 21.10
CA LYS A 90 -2.78 9.53 21.74
C LYS A 90 -3.39 8.17 21.42
N HIS A 91 -2.53 7.20 21.04
CA HIS A 91 -2.98 5.87 20.68
C HIS A 91 -1.90 4.81 20.91
N GLY A 92 -2.29 3.54 20.98
CA GLY A 92 -1.38 2.43 21.25
C GLY A 92 -0.77 1.80 20.00
N VAL A 93 -1.47 1.85 18.86
CA VAL A 93 -1.06 1.19 17.62
C VAL A 93 -1.44 2.03 16.40
N ILE A 94 -0.79 1.74 15.25
CA ILE A 94 -1.09 2.35 13.96
C ILE A 94 -1.40 1.24 12.95
N ILE A 95 -2.47 1.38 12.19
CA ILE A 95 -2.75 0.55 11.01
C ILE A 95 -2.68 1.44 9.78
N LEU A 96 -1.64 1.24 8.98
CA LEU A 96 -1.38 1.97 7.75
C LEU A 96 -2.19 1.37 6.60
N ALA A 97 -3.13 2.14 6.06
CA ALA A 97 -4.03 1.72 5.00
C ALA A 97 -4.26 2.84 3.96
N THR A 98 -3.19 3.56 3.62
CA THR A 98 -3.20 4.73 2.73
C THR A 98 -3.59 4.41 1.29
N GLY A 99 -3.59 3.12 0.91
CA GLY A 99 -3.97 2.70 -0.43
C GLY A 99 -2.87 2.89 -1.47
N ALA A 100 -3.27 2.91 -2.73
CA ALA A 100 -2.43 3.12 -3.89
C ALA A 100 -3.24 3.85 -4.97
N GLU A 101 -2.59 4.28 -6.04
CA GLU A 101 -3.20 5.07 -7.11
C GLU A 101 -3.14 4.34 -8.45
N GLU A 102 -4.15 4.58 -9.28
CA GLU A 102 -4.08 4.22 -10.69
C GLU A 102 -3.03 5.10 -11.38
N ARG A 103 -2.19 4.49 -12.20
CA ARG A 103 -1.16 5.21 -12.94
C ARG A 103 -1.81 6.10 -14.00
N ARG A 104 -1.36 7.33 -14.14
CA ARG A 104 -1.72 8.18 -15.27
C ARG A 104 -0.84 7.82 -16.46
N THR A 105 -1.40 7.74 -17.63
CA THR A 105 -0.69 7.47 -18.89
C THR A 105 -0.85 8.61 -19.89
N GLN A 106 0.08 8.69 -20.82
CA GLN A 106 -0.04 9.52 -22.03
C GLN A 106 0.03 8.65 -23.30
N SER A 107 0.14 7.34 -23.10
CA SER A 107 0.26 6.37 -24.19
C SER A 107 -1.08 6.17 -24.91
N TYR A 108 -1.00 5.67 -26.15
CA TYR A 108 -2.17 5.27 -26.94
C TYR A 108 -3.22 6.36 -27.16
N LEU A 109 -2.83 7.64 -27.26
CA LEU A 109 -3.71 8.79 -27.46
C LEU A 109 -4.62 9.11 -26.24
N TYR A 110 -4.35 8.57 -25.04
CA TYR A 110 -5.11 8.92 -23.86
C TYR A 110 -5.02 10.42 -23.55
N GLY A 111 -6.17 11.05 -23.30
CA GLY A 111 -6.26 12.50 -23.12
C GLY A 111 -6.24 13.32 -24.42
N GLN A 112 -6.01 12.69 -25.59
CA GLN A 112 -6.02 13.31 -26.90
C GLN A 112 -7.26 12.91 -27.74
N ASP A 113 -7.68 11.65 -27.61
CA ASP A 113 -8.88 11.12 -28.25
C ASP A 113 -9.89 10.70 -27.18
N PRO A 114 -11.12 11.24 -27.17
CA PRO A 114 -12.13 10.96 -26.14
C PRO A 114 -12.63 9.50 -26.15
N ARG A 115 -12.33 8.74 -27.19
CA ARG A 115 -12.64 7.30 -27.29
C ARG A 115 -11.63 6.43 -26.55
N VAL A 116 -10.52 7.02 -26.11
CA VAL A 116 -9.49 6.32 -25.34
C VAL A 116 -9.70 6.58 -23.86
N VAL A 117 -10.02 5.54 -23.12
CA VAL A 117 -10.38 5.58 -21.70
C VAL A 117 -9.57 4.54 -20.93
N THR A 118 -9.47 4.68 -19.60
CA THR A 118 -8.96 3.60 -18.75
C THR A 118 -10.03 2.55 -18.49
N GLN A 119 -9.63 1.36 -18.02
CA GLN A 119 -10.59 0.32 -17.61
C GLN A 119 -11.53 0.80 -16.50
N ARG A 120 -11.06 1.69 -15.64
CA ARG A 120 -11.83 2.31 -14.57
C ARG A 120 -12.90 3.26 -15.13
N GLU A 121 -12.51 4.15 -16.05
CA GLU A 121 -13.44 5.08 -16.70
C GLU A 121 -14.51 4.34 -17.49
N LEU A 122 -14.14 3.24 -18.19
CA LEU A 122 -15.09 2.36 -18.84
C LEU A 122 -16.07 1.72 -17.85
N GLU A 123 -15.58 1.21 -16.72
CA GLU A 123 -16.42 0.65 -15.65
C GLU A 123 -17.38 1.70 -15.07
N GLU A 124 -16.90 2.91 -14.82
CA GLU A 124 -17.72 4.03 -14.34
C GLU A 124 -18.82 4.39 -15.35
N ALA A 125 -18.49 4.48 -16.63
CA ALA A 125 -19.46 4.75 -17.69
C ALA A 125 -20.51 3.63 -17.86
N LEU A 126 -20.09 2.37 -17.74
CA LEU A 126 -20.99 1.22 -17.74
C LEU A 126 -21.94 1.22 -16.54
N ALA A 127 -21.45 1.56 -15.37
CA ALA A 127 -22.25 1.62 -14.14
C ALA A 127 -23.23 2.80 -14.14
N ALA A 128 -22.80 3.95 -14.66
CA ALA A 128 -23.64 5.14 -14.81
C ALA A 128 -24.67 5.00 -15.95
N GLY A 129 -24.55 3.99 -16.81
CA GLY A 129 -25.42 3.82 -17.99
C GLY A 129 -25.19 4.85 -19.09
N THR A 130 -24.05 5.55 -19.05
CA THR A 130 -23.67 6.57 -20.05
C THR A 130 -22.91 5.98 -21.24
N TYR A 131 -22.43 4.74 -21.13
CA TYR A 131 -21.76 4.03 -22.21
C TYR A 131 -22.80 3.53 -23.23
N ALA A 132 -22.71 3.98 -24.47
CA ALA A 132 -23.63 3.63 -25.55
C ALA A 132 -22.81 3.31 -26.81
N PRO A 133 -22.37 2.06 -27.02
CA PRO A 133 -21.63 1.67 -28.21
C PRO A 133 -22.54 1.57 -29.44
N SER A 134 -21.96 1.63 -30.65
CA SER A 134 -22.65 1.30 -31.89
C SER A 134 -23.14 -0.15 -31.86
N ALA A 135 -24.21 -0.49 -32.60
CA ALA A 135 -24.84 -1.82 -32.56
C ALA A 135 -23.84 -2.98 -32.89
N HIS A 136 -22.90 -2.75 -33.81
CA HIS A 136 -21.82 -3.67 -34.16
C HIS A 136 -20.45 -3.04 -33.92
N GLY A 137 -20.36 -2.20 -32.89
CA GLY A 137 -19.14 -1.47 -32.57
C GLY A 137 -18.00 -2.39 -32.13
N THR A 138 -16.83 -1.79 -31.99
CA THR A 138 -15.61 -2.50 -31.60
C THR A 138 -14.98 -1.84 -30.37
N VAL A 139 -14.77 -2.63 -29.33
CA VAL A 139 -14.01 -2.26 -28.15
C VAL A 139 -12.69 -3.00 -28.15
N VAL A 140 -11.60 -2.26 -28.10
CA VAL A 140 -10.25 -2.81 -27.96
C VAL A 140 -9.74 -2.52 -26.55
N MET A 141 -9.17 -3.51 -25.88
CA MET A 141 -8.58 -3.38 -24.55
C MET A 141 -7.09 -3.71 -24.64
N ILE A 142 -6.22 -2.80 -24.17
CA ILE A 142 -4.77 -3.07 -24.12
C ILE A 142 -4.35 -3.27 -22.67
N GLN A 143 -3.72 -4.43 -22.40
CA GLN A 143 -3.22 -4.80 -21.09
C GLN A 143 -1.79 -4.33 -20.86
N CYS A 144 -1.38 -4.17 -19.59
CA CYS A 144 -0.03 -3.84 -19.16
C CYS A 144 0.51 -2.50 -19.72
N VAL A 145 -0.37 -1.50 -19.90
CA VAL A 145 0.05 -0.16 -20.32
C VAL A 145 0.99 0.43 -19.27
N GLU A 146 2.22 0.77 -19.67
CA GLU A 146 3.29 1.29 -18.80
C GLU A 146 3.56 0.45 -17.55
N SER A 147 3.28 -0.86 -17.64
CA SER A 147 3.53 -1.83 -16.55
C SER A 147 4.37 -2.98 -17.07
N ARG A 148 5.19 -3.59 -16.22
CA ARG A 148 6.13 -4.66 -16.58
C ARG A 148 7.16 -4.20 -17.62
N THR A 149 7.58 -2.95 -17.49
CA THR A 149 8.67 -2.31 -18.22
C THR A 149 9.94 -2.32 -17.36
N GLU A 150 11.07 -1.86 -17.91
CA GLU A 150 12.30 -1.69 -17.12
C GLU A 150 12.12 -0.72 -15.96
N GLU A 151 11.37 0.38 -16.17
CA GLU A 151 11.09 1.38 -15.15
C GLU A 151 10.08 0.88 -14.10
N HIS A 152 9.14 0.03 -14.51
CA HIS A 152 8.05 -0.49 -13.66
C HIS A 152 7.92 -2.00 -13.82
N PRO A 153 8.86 -2.79 -13.26
CA PRO A 153 8.99 -4.21 -13.55
C PRO A 153 7.88 -5.08 -12.96
N TYR A 154 7.12 -4.58 -12.01
CA TYR A 154 6.08 -5.35 -11.34
C TYR A 154 4.74 -5.41 -12.11
N CYS A 155 3.94 -6.41 -11.77
CA CYS A 155 2.57 -6.57 -12.24
C CYS A 155 1.57 -6.06 -11.19
N SER A 156 0.60 -5.26 -11.63
CA SER A 156 -0.46 -4.74 -10.74
C SER A 156 -1.52 -5.78 -10.37
N ARG A 157 -1.44 -7.02 -10.84
CA ARG A 157 -2.27 -8.20 -10.50
C ARG A 157 -3.77 -8.08 -10.80
N VAL A 158 -4.36 -6.89 -10.67
CA VAL A 158 -5.82 -6.68 -10.75
C VAL A 158 -6.32 -6.40 -12.18
N CYS A 159 -5.47 -5.88 -13.06
CA CYS A 159 -5.86 -5.34 -14.37
C CYS A 159 -6.52 -6.39 -15.28
N CYS A 160 -5.95 -7.60 -15.39
CA CYS A 160 -6.52 -8.66 -16.23
C CYS A 160 -7.93 -9.05 -15.77
N THR A 161 -8.15 -9.15 -14.47
CA THR A 161 -9.48 -9.44 -13.91
C THR A 161 -10.46 -8.31 -14.17
N GLN A 162 -10.03 -7.05 -14.08
CA GLN A 162 -10.87 -5.89 -14.37
C GLN A 162 -11.26 -5.85 -15.84
N ALA A 163 -10.31 -6.06 -16.75
CA ALA A 163 -10.59 -6.12 -18.19
C ALA A 163 -11.55 -7.26 -18.55
N VAL A 164 -11.32 -8.47 -18.03
CA VAL A 164 -12.21 -9.63 -18.24
C VAL A 164 -13.62 -9.35 -17.70
N LYS A 165 -13.74 -8.75 -16.52
CA LYS A 165 -15.02 -8.36 -15.94
C LYS A 165 -15.77 -7.35 -16.82
N ASN A 166 -15.08 -6.30 -17.28
CA ASN A 166 -15.65 -5.29 -18.17
C ASN A 166 -16.03 -5.89 -19.53
N ALA A 167 -15.21 -6.77 -20.10
CA ALA A 167 -15.50 -7.47 -21.34
C ALA A 167 -16.76 -8.35 -21.23
N ILE A 168 -16.93 -9.08 -20.11
CA ILE A 168 -18.14 -9.84 -19.82
C ILE A 168 -19.35 -8.91 -19.76
N ALA A 169 -19.26 -7.81 -19.00
CA ALA A 169 -20.36 -6.85 -18.85
C ALA A 169 -20.78 -6.24 -20.19
N LEU A 170 -19.81 -5.95 -21.07
CA LEU A 170 -20.06 -5.45 -22.43
C LEU A 170 -20.81 -6.51 -23.25
N LYS A 171 -20.32 -7.74 -23.32
CA LYS A 171 -20.91 -8.81 -24.11
C LYS A 171 -22.29 -9.25 -23.63
N GLU A 172 -22.55 -9.19 -22.32
CA GLU A 172 -23.86 -9.50 -21.76
C GLU A 172 -24.90 -8.42 -22.06
N ARG A 173 -24.48 -7.15 -22.11
CA ARG A 173 -25.38 -6.05 -22.42
C ARG A 173 -25.54 -5.82 -23.93
N TRP A 174 -24.49 -6.06 -24.72
CA TRP A 174 -24.46 -5.92 -26.18
C TRP A 174 -23.80 -7.16 -26.81
N PRO A 175 -24.57 -8.24 -27.07
CA PRO A 175 -24.03 -9.51 -27.60
C PRO A 175 -23.30 -9.38 -28.93
N ASP A 176 -23.72 -8.44 -29.79
CA ASP A 176 -23.17 -8.23 -31.14
C ASP A 176 -21.92 -7.31 -31.13
N LEU A 177 -21.54 -6.76 -29.99
CA LEU A 177 -20.35 -5.92 -29.85
C LEU A 177 -19.08 -6.76 -30.03
N ASN A 178 -18.14 -6.30 -30.84
CA ASN A 178 -16.83 -6.91 -30.95
C ASN A 178 -15.93 -6.46 -29.80
N VAL A 179 -15.39 -7.39 -29.01
CA VAL A 179 -14.49 -7.09 -27.89
C VAL A 179 -13.18 -7.84 -28.08
N TYR A 180 -12.09 -7.08 -28.21
CA TYR A 180 -10.74 -7.59 -28.35
C TYR A 180 -9.92 -7.22 -27.11
N VAL A 181 -9.17 -8.18 -26.58
CA VAL A 181 -8.24 -7.96 -25.47
C VAL A 181 -6.82 -8.27 -25.92
N LEU A 182 -6.00 -7.24 -26.06
CA LEU A 182 -4.59 -7.36 -26.42
C LEU A 182 -3.78 -7.53 -25.14
N TYR A 183 -3.02 -8.62 -25.01
CA TYR A 183 -2.40 -8.99 -23.75
C TYR A 183 -1.00 -9.57 -23.92
N ARG A 184 -0.16 -9.45 -22.88
CA ARG A 184 1.15 -10.11 -22.81
C ARG A 184 1.05 -11.51 -22.20
N ASP A 185 0.29 -11.64 -21.11
CA ASP A 185 -0.21 -12.86 -20.48
C ASP A 185 -1.47 -12.52 -19.65
N ILE A 186 -2.42 -13.42 -19.58
CA ILE A 186 -3.64 -13.24 -18.78
C ILE A 186 -3.43 -13.83 -17.39
N ARG A 187 -3.47 -12.96 -16.39
CA ARG A 187 -3.24 -13.35 -14.98
C ARG A 187 -4.54 -13.36 -14.16
N THR A 188 -5.53 -14.08 -14.66
CA THR A 188 -6.79 -14.38 -13.96
C THR A 188 -6.65 -15.64 -13.10
N TYR A 189 -5.66 -15.68 -12.24
CA TYR A 189 -5.27 -16.85 -11.45
C TYR A 189 -6.36 -17.31 -10.45
N GLY A 190 -6.30 -18.59 -10.07
CA GLY A 190 -7.25 -19.23 -9.18
C GLY A 190 -8.64 -19.30 -9.80
N MET A 191 -9.66 -19.10 -9.01
CA MET A 191 -11.08 -19.18 -9.45
C MET A 191 -11.48 -18.08 -10.43
N ARG A 192 -10.63 -17.07 -10.66
CA ARG A 192 -10.87 -16.01 -11.66
C ARG A 192 -10.69 -16.51 -13.09
N GLU A 193 -10.02 -17.65 -13.27
CA GLU A 193 -9.89 -18.35 -14.56
C GLU A 193 -11.27 -18.70 -15.14
N LEU A 194 -12.25 -19.02 -14.32
CA LEU A 194 -13.62 -19.28 -14.79
C LEU A 194 -14.26 -18.06 -15.47
N ALA A 195 -13.91 -16.85 -15.02
CA ALA A 195 -14.39 -15.64 -15.68
C ALA A 195 -13.70 -15.42 -17.03
N TYR A 196 -12.41 -15.73 -17.14
CA TYR A 196 -11.71 -15.71 -18.43
C TYR A 196 -12.33 -16.69 -19.44
N GLN A 197 -12.61 -17.92 -19.02
CA GLN A 197 -13.32 -18.90 -19.84
C GLN A 197 -14.71 -18.40 -20.26
N ARG A 198 -15.48 -17.81 -19.33
CA ARG A 198 -16.79 -17.20 -19.62
C ARG A 198 -16.67 -16.09 -20.68
N ALA A 199 -15.68 -15.19 -20.55
CA ALA A 199 -15.46 -14.13 -21.54
C ALA A 199 -15.21 -14.70 -22.94
N ARG A 200 -14.38 -15.73 -23.06
CA ARG A 200 -14.14 -16.43 -24.33
C ARG A 200 -15.41 -17.07 -24.89
N ASN A 201 -16.19 -17.72 -24.05
CA ASN A 201 -17.47 -18.34 -24.45
C ASN A 201 -18.50 -17.29 -24.93
N LEU A 202 -18.42 -16.06 -24.43
CA LEU A 202 -19.24 -14.93 -24.88
C LEU A 202 -18.73 -14.30 -26.19
N GLY A 203 -17.61 -14.81 -26.73
CA GLY A 203 -17.03 -14.31 -27.99
C GLY A 203 -16.05 -13.15 -27.82
N VAL A 204 -15.49 -12.95 -26.63
CA VAL A 204 -14.35 -12.02 -26.46
C VAL A 204 -13.12 -12.63 -27.08
N VAL A 205 -12.45 -11.88 -27.95
CA VAL A 205 -11.23 -12.32 -28.66
C VAL A 205 -10.00 -11.85 -27.90
N PHE A 206 -9.14 -12.79 -27.55
CA PHE A 206 -7.90 -12.53 -26.83
C PHE A 206 -6.72 -12.71 -27.79
N ILE A 207 -5.93 -11.64 -28.01
CA ILE A 207 -4.80 -11.61 -28.92
C ILE A 207 -3.53 -11.33 -28.11
N PRO A 208 -2.58 -12.27 -28.05
CA PRO A 208 -1.31 -12.04 -27.38
C PRO A 208 -0.46 -11.06 -28.21
N TYR A 209 0.35 -10.24 -27.53
CA TYR A 209 1.35 -9.40 -28.15
C TYR A 209 2.67 -9.45 -27.39
N GLU A 210 3.77 -9.25 -28.12
CA GLU A 210 5.10 -9.09 -27.53
C GLU A 210 5.40 -7.60 -27.30
N PRO A 211 6.06 -7.25 -26.16
CA PRO A 211 6.50 -5.89 -25.93
C PRO A 211 7.64 -5.47 -26.89
N GLY A 212 7.83 -4.16 -27.02
CA GLY A 212 8.86 -3.61 -27.90
C GLY A 212 8.32 -3.29 -29.30
N ALA A 213 8.99 -3.77 -30.35
CA ALA A 213 8.64 -3.44 -31.74
C ALA A 213 7.27 -3.98 -32.16
N ASP A 214 6.80 -5.05 -31.54
CA ASP A 214 5.51 -5.68 -31.80
C ASP A 214 4.37 -5.25 -30.87
N ALA A 215 4.63 -4.25 -30.01
CA ALA A 215 3.61 -3.69 -29.15
C ALA A 215 2.47 -3.06 -29.98
N PRO A 216 1.22 -3.10 -29.51
CA PRO A 216 0.10 -2.44 -30.18
C PRO A 216 0.36 -0.95 -30.38
N VAL A 217 -0.16 -0.40 -31.49
CA VAL A 217 -0.09 1.04 -31.80
C VAL A 217 -1.51 1.56 -32.00
N ALA A 218 -1.85 2.69 -31.39
CA ALA A 218 -3.10 3.39 -31.63
C ALA A 218 -2.84 4.68 -32.38
N GLU A 219 -3.60 4.89 -33.46
CA GLU A 219 -3.51 6.08 -34.32
C GLU A 219 -4.90 6.56 -34.74
N THR A 220 -5.03 7.85 -35.02
CA THR A 220 -6.23 8.39 -35.65
C THR A 220 -5.99 8.50 -37.14
N GLN A 221 -6.74 7.74 -37.94
CA GLN A 221 -6.69 7.76 -39.39
C GLN A 221 -8.09 8.07 -39.94
N ASP A 222 -8.24 9.14 -40.74
CA ASP A 222 -9.51 9.56 -41.34
C ASP A 222 -10.66 9.67 -40.30
N ARG A 223 -10.39 10.24 -39.15
CA ARG A 223 -11.28 10.35 -37.97
C ARG A 223 -11.63 9.01 -37.31
N ARG A 224 -11.09 7.90 -37.75
CA ARG A 224 -11.24 6.59 -37.09
C ARG A 224 -10.12 6.37 -36.12
N LEU A 225 -10.40 5.73 -35.01
CA LEU A 225 -9.40 5.23 -34.08
C LEU A 225 -9.00 3.83 -34.48
N VAL A 226 -7.80 3.66 -34.99
CA VAL A 226 -7.29 2.38 -35.48
C VAL A 226 -6.24 1.85 -34.51
N VAL A 227 -6.45 0.64 -34.03
CA VAL A 227 -5.48 -0.09 -33.21
C VAL A 227 -4.83 -1.17 -34.06
N ARG A 228 -3.52 -1.06 -34.26
CA ARG A 228 -2.73 -2.05 -35.01
C ARG A 228 -2.01 -2.97 -34.04
N CYS A 229 -2.06 -4.26 -34.31
CA CYS A 229 -1.29 -5.26 -33.55
C CYS A 229 -0.87 -6.42 -34.46
N ASN A 230 0.19 -7.10 -34.06
CA ASN A 230 0.60 -8.36 -34.69
C ASN A 230 -0.02 -9.52 -33.89
N ASP A 231 -0.70 -10.42 -34.55
CA ASP A 231 -1.14 -11.68 -33.95
C ASP A 231 -0.06 -12.75 -34.19
N PRO A 232 0.70 -13.17 -33.18
CA PRO A 232 1.77 -14.15 -33.35
C PRO A 232 1.24 -15.56 -33.63
N VAL A 233 -0.03 -15.83 -33.34
CA VAL A 233 -0.64 -17.15 -33.59
C VAL A 233 -0.98 -17.32 -35.07
N SER A 234 -1.67 -16.35 -35.66
CA SER A 234 -2.02 -16.36 -37.08
C SER A 234 -0.93 -15.78 -37.99
N GLN A 235 0.11 -15.15 -37.38
CA GLN A 235 1.18 -14.42 -38.07
C GLN A 235 0.66 -13.30 -39.02
N THR A 236 -0.45 -12.70 -38.64
CA THR A 236 -1.10 -11.62 -39.39
C THR A 236 -0.99 -10.28 -38.67
N ARG A 237 -0.94 -9.22 -39.46
CA ARG A 237 -1.09 -7.85 -38.95
C ARG A 237 -2.57 -7.48 -38.97
N LEU A 238 -3.08 -7.12 -37.81
CA LEU A 238 -4.46 -6.70 -37.64
C LEU A 238 -4.54 -5.18 -37.56
N ALA A 239 -5.59 -4.61 -38.12
CA ALA A 239 -5.98 -3.22 -37.94
C ALA A 239 -7.44 -3.22 -37.46
N LEU A 240 -7.64 -2.89 -36.20
CA LEU A 240 -8.94 -2.88 -35.55
C LEU A 240 -9.47 -1.45 -35.54
N ASP A 241 -10.60 -1.21 -36.20
CA ASP A 241 -11.30 0.07 -36.19
C ASP A 241 -12.12 0.16 -34.88
N ALA A 242 -11.63 0.91 -33.89
CA ALA A 242 -12.15 0.90 -32.55
C ALA A 242 -13.09 2.07 -32.30
N ASP A 243 -14.30 1.80 -31.79
CA ASP A 243 -15.19 2.83 -31.21
C ASP A 243 -14.74 3.22 -29.81
N THR A 244 -14.10 2.31 -29.10
CA THR A 244 -13.53 2.55 -27.77
C THR A 244 -12.23 1.78 -27.60
N LEU A 245 -11.23 2.45 -27.07
CA LEU A 245 -9.97 1.84 -26.65
C LEU A 245 -9.84 1.96 -25.11
N ALA A 246 -9.88 0.83 -24.40
CA ALA A 246 -9.78 0.80 -22.95
C ALA A 246 -8.39 0.33 -22.50
N LEU A 247 -7.70 1.15 -21.73
CA LEU A 247 -6.34 0.94 -21.29
C LEU A 247 -6.30 0.34 -19.88
N SER A 248 -5.62 -0.79 -19.73
CA SER A 248 -5.31 -1.38 -18.41
C SER A 248 -4.00 -0.79 -17.92
N VAL A 249 -4.09 0.36 -17.30
CA VAL A 249 -2.94 1.03 -16.67
C VAL A 249 -2.61 0.36 -15.31
N GLY A 250 -1.36 0.51 -14.89
CA GLY A 250 -0.89 -0.11 -13.65
C GLY A 250 -1.36 0.64 -12.39
N ILE A 251 -1.09 0.01 -11.25
CA ILE A 251 -1.27 0.61 -9.93
C ILE A 251 0.11 1.00 -9.41
N LYS A 252 0.26 2.23 -8.94
CA LYS A 252 1.48 2.74 -8.32
C LYS A 252 1.24 3.05 -6.83
N PRO A 253 2.30 3.02 -5.99
CA PRO A 253 2.20 3.57 -4.64
C PRO A 253 1.82 5.06 -4.71
N ARG A 254 1.35 5.59 -3.59
CA ARG A 254 1.02 7.00 -3.49
C ARG A 254 2.29 7.84 -3.46
N ASP A 255 2.24 9.04 -3.99
CA ASP A 255 3.38 9.95 -4.05
C ASP A 255 3.86 10.38 -2.64
N ASP A 256 3.00 10.32 -1.62
CA ASP A 256 3.32 10.62 -0.22
C ASP A 256 3.90 9.41 0.56
N THR A 257 3.98 8.22 -0.04
CA THR A 257 4.49 7.00 0.61
C THR A 257 5.90 7.18 1.21
N PRO A 258 6.89 7.78 0.52
CA PRO A 258 8.23 7.97 1.10
C PRO A 258 8.22 8.86 2.35
N ALA A 259 7.42 9.92 2.36
CA ALA A 259 7.31 10.83 3.50
C ALA A 259 6.69 10.12 4.72
N ILE A 260 5.62 9.34 4.50
CA ILE A 260 4.96 8.55 5.54
C ILE A 260 5.91 7.45 6.05
N ALA A 261 6.64 6.77 5.16
CA ALA A 261 7.62 5.75 5.53
C ALA A 261 8.73 6.32 6.44
N ALA A 262 9.27 7.49 6.09
CA ALA A 262 10.27 8.18 6.90
C ALA A 262 9.70 8.61 8.27
N MET A 263 8.49 9.17 8.30
CA MET A 263 7.81 9.62 9.51
C MET A 263 7.56 8.45 10.48
N LEU A 264 7.07 7.33 9.97
CA LEU A 264 6.74 6.13 10.75
C LEU A 264 7.93 5.21 10.97
N LYS A 265 9.08 5.48 10.33
CA LYS A 265 10.30 4.65 10.38
C LYS A 265 10.02 3.21 9.94
N VAL A 266 9.30 3.06 8.84
CA VAL A 266 8.95 1.78 8.24
C VAL A 266 9.60 1.64 6.87
N ALA A 267 9.87 0.41 6.45
CA ALA A 267 10.51 0.12 5.18
C ALA A 267 9.51 0.16 4.02
N THR A 268 10.03 0.46 2.82
CA THR A 268 9.37 0.22 1.54
C THR A 268 10.17 -0.79 0.71
N ASN A 269 9.52 -1.44 -0.25
CA ASN A 269 10.18 -2.31 -1.22
C ASN A 269 10.77 -1.50 -2.39
N ALA A 270 11.36 -2.19 -3.37
CA ALA A 270 11.96 -1.55 -4.55
C ALA A 270 10.95 -0.80 -5.43
N GLU A 271 9.69 -1.16 -5.37
CA GLU A 271 8.58 -0.50 -6.08
C GLU A 271 7.88 0.57 -5.24
N GLU A 272 8.47 0.96 -4.10
CA GLU A 272 8.00 2.00 -3.17
C GLU A 272 6.68 1.68 -2.44
N PHE A 273 6.18 0.44 -2.47
CA PHE A 273 5.11 0.00 -1.58
C PHE A 273 5.66 -0.29 -0.18
N PHE A 274 4.82 -0.14 0.84
CA PHE A 274 5.22 -0.48 2.20
C PHE A 274 5.56 -1.96 2.33
N LEU A 275 6.68 -2.24 2.99
CA LEU A 275 7.23 -3.58 3.13
C LEU A 275 6.97 -4.13 4.54
N GLU A 276 6.37 -5.30 4.62
CA GLU A 276 6.17 -6.04 5.86
C GLU A 276 7.49 -6.56 6.45
N ALA A 277 7.49 -6.82 7.75
CA ALA A 277 8.66 -7.32 8.44
C ALA A 277 9.12 -8.70 7.94
N HIS A 278 8.19 -9.58 7.54
CA HIS A 278 8.49 -10.89 6.98
C HIS A 278 7.24 -11.48 6.30
N MET A 279 7.34 -11.82 5.03
CA MET A 279 6.21 -12.27 4.19
C MET A 279 5.43 -13.49 4.73
N LYS A 280 6.08 -14.39 5.47
CA LYS A 280 5.46 -15.60 6.04
C LYS A 280 5.14 -15.47 7.52
N LEU A 281 6.06 -14.93 8.31
CA LEU A 281 5.96 -14.95 9.78
C LEU A 281 5.30 -13.70 10.34
N ARG A 282 5.42 -12.55 9.64
CA ARG A 282 4.87 -11.26 10.05
C ARG A 282 4.33 -10.49 8.84
N PRO A 283 3.30 -11.02 8.15
CA PRO A 283 2.87 -10.53 6.83
C PRO A 283 2.09 -9.20 6.84
N VAL A 284 1.75 -8.71 8.02
CA VAL A 284 1.03 -7.43 8.22
C VAL A 284 1.71 -6.51 9.22
N ASP A 285 2.77 -6.99 9.88
CA ASP A 285 3.54 -6.20 10.84
C ASP A 285 4.69 -5.50 10.11
N PHE A 286 5.04 -4.30 10.54
CA PHE A 286 6.34 -3.73 10.22
C PHE A 286 7.42 -4.21 11.19
N ALA A 287 8.68 -3.97 10.85
CA ALA A 287 9.80 -4.18 11.77
C ALA A 287 9.68 -3.24 13.00
N THR A 288 9.14 -2.04 12.80
CA THR A 288 8.75 -1.11 13.87
C THR A 288 7.50 -1.64 14.56
N GLU A 289 7.60 -1.90 15.87
CA GLU A 289 6.50 -2.50 16.64
C GLU A 289 5.32 -1.55 16.80
N GLY A 290 4.11 -2.14 16.82
CA GLY A 290 2.86 -1.40 17.00
C GLY A 290 2.35 -0.76 15.71
N ILE A 291 3.05 -0.93 14.58
CA ILE A 291 2.63 -0.43 13.27
C ILE A 291 2.35 -1.61 12.35
N TYR A 292 1.21 -1.56 11.68
CA TYR A 292 0.70 -2.63 10.81
C TYR A 292 0.31 -2.07 9.45
N VAL A 293 0.33 -2.92 8.41
CA VAL A 293 -0.04 -2.54 7.04
C VAL A 293 -1.26 -3.31 6.56
N ALA A 294 -2.11 -2.64 5.79
CA ALA A 294 -3.27 -3.27 5.16
C ALA A 294 -3.60 -2.65 3.80
N GLY A 295 -4.15 -3.48 2.93
CA GLY A 295 -4.67 -3.06 1.63
C GLY A 295 -3.59 -2.75 0.60
N MET A 296 -3.92 -1.89 -0.36
CA MET A 296 -3.06 -1.59 -1.50
C MET A 296 -1.82 -0.76 -1.13
N ALA A 297 -1.76 -0.20 0.06
CA ALA A 297 -0.53 0.42 0.57
C ALA A 297 0.64 -0.57 0.62
N HIS A 298 0.35 -1.87 0.87
CA HIS A 298 1.33 -2.95 0.89
C HIS A 298 1.73 -3.44 -0.51
N ALA A 299 0.77 -3.64 -1.39
CA ALA A 299 0.95 -4.04 -2.79
C ALA A 299 -0.40 -4.00 -3.52
N PRO A 300 -0.44 -3.96 -4.85
CA PRO A 300 -1.66 -4.12 -5.61
C PRO A 300 -2.39 -5.42 -5.25
N LYS A 301 -3.68 -5.34 -4.93
CA LYS A 301 -4.51 -6.49 -4.52
C LYS A 301 -6.00 -6.22 -4.72
N PHE A 302 -6.77 -7.29 -4.73
CA PHE A 302 -8.23 -7.22 -4.82
C PHE A 302 -8.86 -6.73 -3.52
N ILE A 303 -10.10 -6.27 -3.60
CA ILE A 303 -10.84 -5.75 -2.44
C ILE A 303 -11.01 -6.80 -1.34
N GLU A 304 -11.28 -8.06 -1.72
CA GLU A 304 -11.40 -9.18 -0.78
C GLU A 304 -10.07 -9.50 -0.07
N GLU A 305 -8.94 -9.40 -0.79
CA GLU A 305 -7.61 -9.57 -0.19
C GLU A 305 -7.29 -8.41 0.77
N SER A 306 -7.68 -7.19 0.40
CA SER A 306 -7.53 -6.00 1.26
C SER A 306 -8.33 -6.13 2.56
N ILE A 307 -9.56 -6.64 2.49
CA ILE A 307 -10.42 -6.89 3.67
C ILE A 307 -9.81 -7.98 4.56
N ALA A 308 -9.29 -9.06 3.95
CA ALA A 308 -8.63 -10.14 4.69
C ALA A 308 -7.38 -9.63 5.41
N GLN A 309 -6.54 -8.86 4.70
CA GLN A 309 -5.33 -8.28 5.28
C GLN A 309 -5.63 -7.25 6.38
N ALA A 310 -6.66 -6.41 6.21
CA ALA A 310 -7.10 -5.50 7.25
C ALA A 310 -7.58 -6.25 8.51
N SER A 311 -8.21 -7.42 8.33
CA SER A 311 -8.61 -8.28 9.45
C SER A 311 -7.41 -8.89 10.18
N ALA A 312 -6.38 -9.29 9.43
CA ALA A 312 -5.11 -9.79 9.99
C ALA A 312 -4.38 -8.68 10.76
N ALA A 313 -4.31 -7.46 10.21
CA ALA A 313 -3.72 -6.30 10.88
C ALA A 313 -4.43 -5.98 12.20
N VAL A 314 -5.77 -6.05 12.23
CA VAL A 314 -6.55 -5.90 13.48
C VAL A 314 -6.20 -7.00 14.48
N ALA A 315 -6.17 -8.27 14.06
CA ALA A 315 -5.82 -9.38 14.97
C ALA A 315 -4.43 -9.19 15.58
N ARG A 316 -3.45 -8.73 14.79
CA ARG A 316 -2.11 -8.40 15.29
C ARG A 316 -2.12 -7.20 16.22
N ALA A 317 -2.84 -6.13 15.88
CA ALA A 317 -2.98 -4.95 16.75
C ALA A 317 -3.58 -5.30 18.11
N CYS A 318 -4.58 -6.17 18.15
CA CYS A 318 -5.19 -6.65 19.39
C CYS A 318 -4.21 -7.40 20.29
N THR A 319 -3.16 -8.02 19.77
CA THR A 319 -2.12 -8.65 20.63
C THR A 319 -1.34 -7.64 21.44
N VAL A 320 -1.34 -6.38 21.06
CA VAL A 320 -0.77 -5.26 21.81
C VAL A 320 -1.84 -4.62 22.71
N LEU A 321 -3.00 -4.27 22.12
CA LEU A 321 -4.06 -3.52 22.79
C LEU A 321 -4.72 -4.28 23.96
N ALA A 322 -4.69 -5.61 23.94
CA ALA A 322 -5.25 -6.45 25.01
C ALA A 322 -4.34 -6.60 26.23
N LYS A 323 -3.17 -5.96 26.23
CA LYS A 323 -2.21 -6.06 27.35
C LYS A 323 -2.23 -4.80 28.20
N ASP A 324 -2.30 -4.96 29.50
CA ASP A 324 -2.16 -3.85 30.46
C ASP A 324 -0.73 -3.32 30.49
N GLN A 325 0.26 -4.17 30.20
CA GLN A 325 1.67 -3.81 30.18
C GLN A 325 2.38 -4.46 29.00
N LEU A 326 3.27 -3.72 28.36
CA LEU A 326 4.18 -4.24 27.35
C LEU A 326 5.55 -4.48 27.98
N VAL A 327 6.05 -5.70 27.84
CA VAL A 327 7.40 -6.06 28.30
C VAL A 327 8.36 -5.88 27.13
N SER A 328 9.34 -4.99 27.29
CA SER A 328 10.45 -4.87 26.34
C SER A 328 11.50 -5.98 26.59
N SER A 329 12.25 -6.33 25.56
CA SER A 329 13.42 -7.18 25.72
C SER A 329 14.41 -6.55 26.70
N GLY A 330 14.95 -7.34 27.64
CA GLY A 330 16.02 -6.89 28.53
C GLY A 330 17.37 -6.67 27.80
N LEU A 331 17.48 -7.11 26.56
CA LEU A 331 18.67 -6.93 25.73
C LEU A 331 18.62 -5.53 25.09
N ILE A 332 19.06 -4.52 25.81
CA ILE A 332 19.12 -3.14 25.37
C ILE A 332 20.55 -2.60 25.45
N SER A 333 20.86 -1.65 24.58
CA SER A 333 22.15 -0.96 24.68
C SER A 333 22.08 0.11 25.77
N ARG A 334 23.18 0.31 26.48
CA ARG A 334 23.36 1.34 27.51
C ARG A 334 24.52 2.25 27.16
N VAL A 335 24.41 3.52 27.53
CA VAL A 335 25.45 4.54 27.31
C VAL A 335 26.09 4.93 28.62
N ASP A 336 27.43 4.79 28.72
CA ASP A 336 28.22 5.45 29.75
C ASP A 336 28.40 6.93 29.33
N GLN A 337 27.63 7.80 29.94
CA GLN A 337 27.57 9.21 29.63
C GLN A 337 28.91 9.93 29.88
N ILE A 338 29.73 9.42 30.83
CA ILE A 338 31.02 9.99 31.19
C ILE A 338 32.04 9.77 30.06
N LYS A 339 31.97 8.63 29.39
CA LYS A 339 32.84 8.28 28.26
C LYS A 339 32.32 8.75 26.91
N CYS A 340 31.09 9.26 26.84
CA CYS A 340 30.49 9.69 25.60
C CYS A 340 31.14 10.97 25.06
N VAL A 341 31.69 10.89 23.86
CA VAL A 341 32.34 12.03 23.18
C VAL A 341 31.40 12.83 22.27
N ALA A 342 30.10 12.58 22.35
CA ALA A 342 29.05 13.31 21.61
C ALA A 342 29.16 13.30 20.08
N CYS A 343 29.87 12.33 19.49
CA CYS A 343 30.13 12.27 18.03
C CYS A 343 28.85 12.06 17.20
N GLY A 344 27.84 11.39 17.75
CA GLY A 344 26.56 11.15 17.07
C GLY A 344 26.54 9.97 16.09
N ASP A 345 27.61 9.19 15.98
CA ASP A 345 27.69 8.05 15.06
C ASP A 345 26.64 6.97 15.41
N CYS A 346 26.41 6.73 16.70
CA CYS A 346 25.37 5.83 17.18
C CYS A 346 23.95 6.27 16.79
N VAL A 347 23.68 7.56 16.71
CA VAL A 347 22.39 8.10 16.27
C VAL A 347 22.17 7.79 14.78
N LYS A 348 23.22 8.00 13.96
CA LYS A 348 23.14 7.78 12.51
C LYS A 348 22.98 6.32 12.14
N ILE A 349 23.68 5.42 12.86
CA ILE A 349 23.67 3.98 12.54
C ILE A 349 22.44 3.24 13.07
N CYS A 350 21.68 3.83 14.02
CA CYS A 350 20.55 3.16 14.63
C CYS A 350 19.36 3.01 13.65
N PRO A 351 19.06 1.80 13.15
CA PRO A 351 17.95 1.62 12.20
C PRO A 351 16.58 1.85 12.84
N TYR A 352 16.50 1.78 14.17
CA TYR A 352 15.26 1.98 14.94
C TYR A 352 15.14 3.40 15.47
N GLN A 353 16.11 4.27 15.19
CA GLN A 353 16.17 5.64 15.71
C GLN A 353 15.89 5.73 17.23
N ALA A 354 16.39 4.72 17.96
CA ALA A 354 16.22 4.60 19.40
C ALA A 354 17.17 5.51 20.19
N ILE A 355 18.03 6.29 19.52
CA ILE A 355 19.09 7.07 20.16
C ILE A 355 18.90 8.53 19.84
N THR A 356 18.84 9.35 20.87
CA THR A 356 18.75 10.81 20.78
C THR A 356 19.96 11.46 21.43
N LYS A 357 20.22 12.74 21.11
CA LYS A 357 21.22 13.55 21.80
C LYS A 357 20.54 14.35 22.90
N VAL A 358 21.09 14.28 24.10
CA VAL A 358 20.56 14.98 25.25
C VAL A 358 21.67 15.70 26.02
N ASN A 359 21.32 16.77 26.72
CA ASN A 359 22.17 17.38 27.73
C ASN A 359 21.86 16.72 29.06
N LYS A 360 22.85 16.13 29.70
CA LYS A 360 22.64 15.38 30.95
C LYS A 360 23.61 15.82 32.02
N GLU A 361 23.11 16.03 33.21
CA GLU A 361 23.95 16.29 34.39
C GLU A 361 24.32 14.94 35.03
N VAL A 362 25.62 14.68 35.15
CA VAL A 362 26.17 13.50 35.82
C VAL A 362 27.25 14.01 36.79
N MET A 363 27.16 13.67 38.09
CA MET A 363 28.10 14.08 39.10
C MET A 363 28.38 15.61 39.13
N ARG A 364 27.31 16.43 39.02
CA ARG A 364 27.36 17.90 38.96
C ARG A 364 28.11 18.48 37.76
N ARG A 365 28.33 17.67 36.70
CA ARG A 365 28.88 18.12 35.41
C ARG A 365 27.82 17.95 34.34
N VAL A 366 27.66 18.98 33.52
CA VAL A 366 26.76 18.93 32.36
C VAL A 366 27.52 18.42 31.15
N PHE A 367 27.11 17.25 30.67
CA PHE A 367 27.57 16.67 29.42
C PHE A 367 26.58 17.08 28.31
N LYS A 368 27.07 17.77 27.27
CA LYS A 368 26.26 18.24 26.15
C LYS A 368 26.20 17.21 25.04
N ASP A 369 25.06 17.12 24.38
CA ASP A 369 24.83 16.28 23.20
C ASP A 369 25.19 14.79 23.39
N CYS A 370 25.16 14.29 24.61
CA CYS A 370 25.41 12.88 24.88
C CYS A 370 24.31 11.98 24.28
N ALA A 371 24.69 10.80 23.82
CA ALA A 371 23.71 9.81 23.38
C ALA A 371 22.87 9.31 24.56
N GLU A 372 21.56 9.22 24.37
CA GLU A 372 20.62 8.55 25.26
C GLU A 372 19.79 7.55 24.47
N ILE A 373 19.66 6.33 24.98
CA ILE A 373 18.95 5.25 24.31
C ILE A 373 17.58 5.10 24.94
N ASN A 374 16.53 5.17 24.10
CA ASN A 374 15.18 4.84 24.50
C ASN A 374 15.03 3.30 24.55
N PRO A 375 14.85 2.70 25.75
CA PRO A 375 14.76 1.26 25.89
C PRO A 375 13.53 0.63 25.19
N ALA A 376 12.46 1.40 25.04
CA ALA A 376 11.25 0.92 24.35
C ALA A 376 11.43 0.80 22.82
N LEU A 377 12.33 1.58 22.23
CA LEU A 377 12.66 1.53 20.80
C LEU A 377 13.87 0.63 20.51
N CYS A 378 14.74 0.42 21.49
CA CYS A 378 15.95 -0.39 21.31
C CYS A 378 15.58 -1.86 21.07
N LYS A 379 16.16 -2.46 20.02
CA LYS A 379 15.97 -3.87 19.64
C LYS A 379 17.20 -4.75 19.99
N GLY A 380 18.17 -4.20 20.71
CA GLY A 380 19.33 -4.98 21.11
C GLY A 380 20.20 -5.47 19.95
N CYS A 381 20.19 -4.80 18.80
CA CYS A 381 20.95 -5.24 17.61
C CYS A 381 22.45 -5.02 17.71
N GLY A 382 22.93 -4.25 18.68
CA GLY A 382 24.37 -4.01 18.92
C GLY A 382 25.08 -3.06 17.96
N ALA A 383 24.44 -2.61 16.87
CA ALA A 383 25.10 -1.78 15.84
C ALA A 383 25.69 -0.49 16.40
N CYS A 384 25.05 0.14 17.38
CA CYS A 384 25.55 1.34 18.03
C CYS A 384 26.77 1.06 18.95
N ALA A 385 26.82 -0.09 19.58
CA ALA A 385 27.98 -0.51 20.38
C ALA A 385 29.20 -0.78 19.49
N ALA A 386 29.01 -1.50 18.39
CA ALA A 386 30.05 -1.77 17.40
C ALA A 386 30.60 -0.48 16.74
N ALA A 387 29.75 0.53 16.51
CA ALA A 387 30.15 1.79 15.90
C ALA A 387 30.71 2.82 16.90
N CYS A 388 30.65 2.55 18.20
CA CYS A 388 31.07 3.52 19.20
C CYS A 388 32.58 3.63 19.32
N ARG A 389 33.17 4.71 18.76
CA ARG A 389 34.62 4.95 18.78
C ARG A 389 35.22 5.15 20.16
N SER A 390 34.42 5.57 21.14
CA SER A 390 34.87 5.74 22.53
C SER A 390 34.58 4.53 23.42
N GLY A 391 33.94 3.48 22.89
CA GLY A 391 33.56 2.30 23.67
C GLY A 391 32.60 2.57 24.82
N CYS A 392 31.83 3.67 24.72
CA CYS A 392 30.92 4.07 25.80
C CYS A 392 29.55 3.38 25.71
N ILE A 393 29.28 2.58 24.69
CA ILE A 393 28.01 1.86 24.54
C ILE A 393 28.25 0.37 24.70
N THR A 394 27.52 -0.23 25.65
CA THR A 394 27.48 -1.66 25.89
C THR A 394 26.11 -2.22 25.55
N LEU A 395 26.02 -3.51 25.24
CA LEU A 395 24.77 -4.22 25.03
C LEU A 395 24.55 -5.18 26.20
N ASP A 396 23.44 -5.00 26.92
CA ASP A 396 23.07 -5.88 28.03
C ASP A 396 23.00 -7.35 27.53
N GLY A 397 23.57 -8.25 28.32
CA GLY A 397 23.70 -9.67 27.96
C GLY A 397 24.94 -10.03 27.14
N PHE A 398 25.67 -9.04 26.60
CA PHE A 398 26.81 -9.23 25.71
C PHE A 398 28.07 -8.42 26.11
N ASP A 399 28.14 -7.95 27.34
CA ASP A 399 29.43 -7.44 27.83
C ASP A 399 30.38 -8.58 28.23
N ASP A 400 31.68 -8.28 28.27
CA ASP A 400 32.72 -9.30 28.50
C ASP A 400 32.51 -10.06 29.81
N VAL A 401 32.05 -9.39 30.86
CA VAL A 401 31.78 -10.01 32.17
C VAL A 401 30.63 -11.01 32.08
N GLN A 402 29.56 -10.63 31.39
CA GLN A 402 28.38 -11.48 31.19
C GLN A 402 28.71 -12.69 30.29
N ILE A 403 29.45 -12.48 29.20
CA ILE A 403 29.91 -13.57 28.32
C ILE A 403 30.81 -14.54 29.08
N MET A 404 31.77 -14.04 29.86
CA MET A 404 32.66 -14.89 30.65
C MET A 404 31.91 -15.66 31.73
N ALA A 405 30.89 -15.05 32.34
CA ALA A 405 30.05 -15.77 33.31
C ALA A 405 29.21 -16.88 32.64
N GLN A 406 28.73 -16.69 31.44
CA GLN A 406 28.04 -17.73 30.68
C GLN A 406 29.00 -18.89 30.31
N ILE A 407 30.21 -18.57 29.86
CA ILE A 407 31.25 -19.59 29.56
C ILE A 407 31.59 -20.36 30.84
N ALA A 408 31.84 -19.70 31.96
CA ALA A 408 32.14 -20.34 33.24
C ALA A 408 31.02 -21.30 33.69
N ALA A 409 29.76 -20.88 33.54
CA ALA A 409 28.59 -21.71 33.87
C ALA A 409 28.51 -22.98 32.99
N LEU A 410 28.87 -22.89 31.71
CA LEU A 410 28.89 -24.04 30.79
C LEU A 410 30.01 -25.05 31.13
N VAL A 411 31.12 -24.60 31.69
CA VAL A 411 32.26 -25.46 32.05
C VAL A 411 32.04 -26.16 33.42
N THR A 412 31.16 -25.57 34.26
CA THR A 412 30.86 -26.11 35.60
C THR A 412 29.56 -26.93 35.67
N ALA A 413 28.81 -27.02 34.56
CA ALA A 413 27.63 -27.86 34.40
C ALA A 413 27.98 -29.22 33.81
#